data_77c8b890956b54c2c70ac850952e829b
#
_entry.id   77c8b890956b54c2c70ac850952e829b
#
_cell.length_a   1.000
_cell.length_b   1.000
_cell.length_c   1.000
_cell.angle_alpha   90.00
_cell.angle_beta   90.00
_cell.angle_gamma   90.00
#
_symmetry.space_group_name_H-M   'P 1'
#
loop_
_entity.id
_entity.type
_entity.pdbx_description
1 polymer ?
#
loop_
_entity_poly.entity_id
_entity_poly.type
_entity_poly.pdbx_seq_one_letter_code
_entity_poly.pdbx_strand_id
1 'polypeptide(L)'
;MLQDPAIRVPIAISLGAIAGALCRYYLTIWSIQRFGIAFPYGVFLINLSGCFLMGFLATWFVDQPTSPEVRLMLTTGFLGAYTTFSTYGLDTLNLLRTQSFSAAGLYWLGSAALGVVFVQLGAMLARVGQ
;
A
#
# COMPACT_ATOMS: atom_id res chain seq x y z
N MET A 1 24.33 17.20 -14.27
CA MET A 1 23.60 17.40 -13.00
C MET A 1 22.36 16.52 -12.91
N LEU A 2 21.42 16.58 -13.85
CA LEU A 2 20.21 15.68 -13.84
C LEU A 2 20.50 14.22 -14.19
N GLN A 3 21.70 13.87 -14.59
CA GLN A 3 22.12 12.49 -14.88
C GLN A 3 22.67 11.76 -13.65
N ASP A 4 22.91 12.49 -12.55
CA ASP A 4 23.43 11.93 -11.31
C ASP A 4 22.35 11.11 -10.58
N PRO A 5 22.58 9.80 -10.32
CA PRO A 5 21.65 8.96 -9.57
C PRO A 5 21.28 9.52 -8.19
N ALA A 6 22.20 10.26 -7.54
CA ALA A 6 21.96 10.91 -6.26
C ALA A 6 20.87 12.00 -6.33
N ILE A 7 20.57 12.50 -7.52
CA ILE A 7 19.52 13.50 -7.76
C ILE A 7 18.27 12.81 -8.36
N ARG A 8 18.46 11.94 -9.35
CA ARG A 8 17.34 11.30 -10.06
C ARG A 8 16.50 10.39 -9.18
N VAL A 9 17.14 9.61 -8.31
CA VAL A 9 16.45 8.66 -7.44
C VAL A 9 15.52 9.36 -6.44
N PRO A 10 15.95 10.37 -5.66
CA PRO A 10 15.03 11.11 -4.78
C PRO A 10 13.90 11.80 -5.54
N ILE A 11 14.14 12.35 -6.72
CA ILE A 11 13.09 12.96 -7.56
C ILE A 11 12.06 11.90 -7.97
N ALA A 12 12.50 10.75 -8.45
CA ALA A 12 11.60 9.67 -8.85
C ALA A 12 10.74 9.18 -7.67
N ILE A 13 11.35 8.94 -6.51
CA ILE A 13 10.63 8.58 -5.27
C ILE A 13 9.60 9.65 -4.91
N SER A 14 9.98 10.93 -4.94
CA SER A 14 9.08 12.03 -4.60
C SER A 14 7.86 12.11 -5.52
N LEU A 15 8.06 11.95 -6.83
CA LEU A 15 6.97 11.92 -7.81
C LEU A 15 6.01 10.74 -7.55
N GLY A 16 6.55 9.55 -7.28
CA GLY A 16 5.75 8.40 -6.89
C GLY A 16 4.98 8.64 -5.59
N ALA A 17 5.63 9.25 -4.60
CA ALA A 17 5.02 9.53 -3.29
C ALA A 17 3.86 10.52 -3.38
N ILE A 18 3.95 11.55 -4.21
CA ILE A 18 2.85 12.50 -4.46
C ILE A 18 1.62 11.73 -4.98
N ALA A 19 1.79 10.92 -6.02
CA ALA A 19 0.71 10.13 -6.59
C ALA A 19 0.13 9.13 -5.58
N GLY A 20 0.98 8.40 -4.84
CA GLY A 20 0.55 7.44 -3.83
C GLY A 20 -0.23 8.08 -2.69
N ALA A 21 0.23 9.22 -2.16
CA ALA A 21 -0.46 9.94 -1.10
C ALA A 21 -1.83 10.46 -1.55
N LEU A 22 -1.94 10.99 -2.77
CA LEU A 22 -3.21 11.46 -3.33
C LEU A 22 -4.18 10.29 -3.58
N CYS A 23 -3.72 9.17 -4.12
CA CYS A 23 -4.55 7.96 -4.28
C CYS A 23 -5.09 7.49 -2.92
N ARG A 24 -4.26 7.41 -1.89
CA ARG A 24 -4.67 7.08 -0.53
C ARG A 24 -5.73 8.05 -0.01
N TYR A 25 -5.52 9.33 -0.15
CA TYR A 25 -6.44 10.37 0.31
C TYR A 25 -7.83 10.21 -0.33
N TYR A 26 -7.90 10.14 -1.65
CA TYR A 26 -9.18 10.02 -2.36
C TYR A 26 -9.88 8.68 -2.12
N LEU A 27 -9.15 7.57 -2.03
CA LEU A 27 -9.72 6.27 -1.67
C LEU A 27 -10.28 6.26 -0.25
N THR A 28 -9.62 6.93 0.69
CA THR A 28 -10.13 7.07 2.06
C THR A 28 -11.44 7.85 2.08
N ILE A 29 -11.52 9.00 1.40
CA ILE A 29 -12.76 9.80 1.30
C ILE A 29 -13.88 8.99 0.65
N TRP A 30 -13.59 8.38 -0.49
CA TRP A 30 -14.58 7.54 -1.20
C TRP A 30 -15.09 6.41 -0.31
N SER A 31 -14.21 5.74 0.42
CA SER A 31 -14.59 4.66 1.32
C SER A 31 -15.49 5.13 2.46
N ILE A 32 -15.18 6.29 3.06
CA ILE A 32 -16.00 6.88 4.13
C ILE A 32 -17.39 7.23 3.59
N GLN A 33 -17.48 7.83 2.42
CA GLN A 33 -18.75 8.18 1.79
C GLN A 33 -19.60 6.95 1.45
N ARG A 34 -18.95 5.84 1.07
CA ARG A 34 -19.62 4.62 0.63
C ARG A 34 -20.01 3.69 1.76
N PHE A 35 -19.16 3.54 2.75
CA PHE A 35 -19.28 2.52 3.82
C PHE A 35 -19.42 3.12 5.21
N GLY A 36 -19.29 4.44 5.37
CA GLY A 36 -19.30 5.10 6.69
C GLY A 36 -17.99 4.93 7.45
N ILE A 37 -18.03 5.29 8.74
CA ILE A 37 -16.86 5.36 9.62
C ILE A 37 -16.81 4.24 10.68
N ALA A 38 -17.84 3.37 10.73
CA ALA A 38 -17.93 2.33 11.76
C ALA A 38 -16.77 1.34 11.72
N PHE A 39 -16.30 1.01 10.52
CA PHE A 39 -15.13 0.16 10.29
C PHE A 39 -14.19 0.84 9.30
N PRO A 40 -12.85 0.75 9.46
CA PRO A 40 -11.88 1.45 8.63
C PRO A 40 -11.64 0.76 7.27
N TYR A 41 -12.71 0.62 6.47
CA TYR A 41 -12.65 -0.03 5.15
C TYR A 41 -11.62 0.60 4.22
N GLY A 42 -11.44 1.93 4.28
CA GLY A 42 -10.50 2.64 3.42
C GLY A 42 -9.07 2.18 3.65
N VAL A 43 -8.60 2.21 4.88
CA VAL A 43 -7.25 1.77 5.24
C VAL A 43 -7.06 0.27 4.98
N PHE A 44 -8.09 -0.52 5.27
CA PHE A 44 -8.07 -1.96 4.99
C PHE A 44 -7.85 -2.25 3.51
N LEU A 45 -8.66 -1.66 2.62
CA LEU A 45 -8.56 -1.84 1.16
C LEU A 45 -7.25 -1.29 0.59
N ILE A 46 -6.81 -0.11 1.06
CA ILE A 46 -5.55 0.51 0.67
C ILE A 46 -4.36 -0.40 0.98
N ASN A 47 -4.30 -0.92 2.20
CA ASN A 47 -3.18 -1.75 2.61
C ASN A 47 -3.20 -3.12 1.90
N LEU A 48 -4.35 -3.75 1.71
CA LEU A 48 -4.44 -5.03 0.97
C LEU A 48 -4.10 -4.86 -0.51
N SER A 49 -4.66 -3.86 -1.18
CA SER A 49 -4.32 -3.58 -2.59
C SER A 49 -2.85 -3.19 -2.75
N GLY A 50 -2.30 -2.43 -1.81
CA GLY A 50 -0.87 -2.09 -1.77
C GLY A 50 0.01 -3.33 -1.58
N CYS A 51 -0.36 -4.26 -0.71
CA CYS A 51 0.31 -5.54 -0.54
C CYS A 51 0.30 -6.38 -1.83
N PHE A 52 -0.85 -6.45 -2.49
CA PHE A 52 -0.97 -7.15 -3.78
C PHE A 52 -0.05 -6.53 -4.84
N LEU A 53 -0.11 -5.22 -5.01
CA LEU A 53 0.74 -4.51 -5.97
C LEU A 53 2.22 -4.63 -5.64
N MET A 54 2.60 -4.61 -4.36
CA MET A 54 3.99 -4.80 -3.94
C MET A 54 4.48 -6.20 -4.33
N GLY A 55 3.70 -7.24 -4.06
CA GLY A 55 4.05 -8.61 -4.45
C GLY A 55 4.18 -8.77 -5.96
N PHE A 56 3.26 -8.17 -6.72
CA PHE A 56 3.29 -8.16 -8.17
C PHE A 56 4.56 -7.46 -8.69
N LEU A 57 4.81 -6.22 -8.29
CA LEU A 57 5.93 -5.42 -8.77
C LEU A 57 7.28 -6.01 -8.36
N ALA A 58 7.41 -6.47 -7.11
CA ALA A 58 8.65 -7.08 -6.63
C ALA A 58 9.04 -8.31 -7.44
N THR A 59 8.04 -9.13 -7.83
CA THR A 59 8.27 -10.31 -8.67
C THR A 59 8.51 -9.93 -10.13
N TRP A 60 7.69 -9.04 -10.67
CA TRP A 60 7.79 -8.57 -12.06
C TRP A 60 9.16 -7.97 -12.37
N PHE A 61 9.71 -7.18 -11.47
CA PHE A 61 11.00 -6.52 -11.66
C PHE A 61 12.22 -7.45 -11.61
N VAL A 62 12.07 -8.70 -11.20
CA VAL A 62 13.20 -9.66 -11.18
C VAL A 62 13.70 -9.89 -12.59
N ASP A 63 12.78 -10.12 -13.54
CA ASP A 63 13.11 -10.53 -14.90
C ASP A 63 12.96 -9.41 -15.94
N GLN A 64 12.55 -8.21 -15.53
CA GLN A 64 12.37 -7.07 -16.42
C GLN A 64 13.53 -6.07 -16.33
N PRO A 65 14.06 -5.62 -17.48
CA PRO A 65 15.13 -4.62 -17.55
C PRO A 65 14.59 -3.22 -17.22
N THR A 66 14.19 -3.02 -15.96
CA THR A 66 13.62 -1.76 -15.48
C THR A 66 14.68 -0.94 -14.74
N SER A 67 14.73 0.36 -15.00
CA SER A 67 15.69 1.24 -14.34
C SER A 67 15.45 1.32 -12.82
N PRO A 68 16.49 1.50 -12.00
CA PRO A 68 16.35 1.64 -10.55
C PRO A 68 15.39 2.76 -10.14
N GLU A 69 15.38 3.86 -10.89
CA GLU A 69 14.51 5.00 -10.62
C GLU A 69 13.03 4.64 -10.75
N VAL A 70 12.65 3.91 -11.80
CA VAL A 70 11.26 3.46 -11.99
C VAL A 70 10.86 2.44 -10.93
N ARG A 71 11.74 1.50 -10.59
CA ARG A 71 11.48 0.56 -9.49
C ARG A 71 11.21 1.29 -8.18
N LEU A 72 12.08 2.22 -7.80
CA LEU A 72 11.96 2.97 -6.55
C LEU A 72 10.79 3.96 -6.58
N MET A 73 10.48 4.56 -7.73
CA MET A 73 9.31 5.41 -7.90
C MET A 73 8.01 4.65 -7.60
N LEU A 74 7.87 3.42 -8.09
CA LEU A 74 6.66 2.63 -7.92
C LEU A 74 6.59 1.96 -6.54
N THR A 75 7.70 1.40 -6.04
CA THR A 75 7.70 0.68 -4.77
C THR A 75 7.85 1.63 -3.57
N THR A 76 8.98 2.30 -3.44
CA THR A 76 9.27 3.19 -2.30
C THR A 76 8.44 4.47 -2.36
N GLY A 77 8.31 5.07 -3.54
CA GLY A 77 7.55 6.30 -3.73
C GLY A 77 6.05 6.03 -3.65
N PHE A 78 5.49 5.44 -4.69
CA PHE A 78 4.03 5.28 -4.81
C PHE A 78 3.48 4.36 -3.70
N LEU A 79 3.89 3.10 -3.63
CA LEU A 79 3.34 2.16 -2.66
C LEU A 79 3.70 2.52 -1.22
N GLY A 80 4.90 3.06 -0.98
CA GLY A 80 5.29 3.53 0.35
C GLY A 80 4.43 4.69 0.87
N ALA A 81 3.99 5.60 0.00
CA ALA A 81 3.07 6.68 0.36
C ALA A 81 1.59 6.28 0.28
N TYR A 82 1.23 5.30 -0.54
CA TYR A 82 -0.13 4.78 -0.69
C TYR A 82 -0.57 3.98 0.54
N THR A 83 0.24 3.03 1.01
CA THR A 83 -0.05 2.23 2.21
C THR A 83 0.23 3.00 3.50
N THR A 84 -0.38 2.58 4.61
CA THR A 84 -0.19 3.27 5.89
C THR A 84 -0.28 2.33 7.08
N PHE A 85 0.80 2.23 7.84
CA PHE A 85 0.85 1.48 9.09
C PHE A 85 0.38 2.33 10.29
N SER A 86 0.70 3.63 10.29
CA SER A 86 0.33 4.53 11.39
C SER A 86 -1.18 4.70 11.50
N THR A 87 -1.89 4.89 10.38
CA THR A 87 -3.36 4.97 10.38
C THR A 87 -3.99 3.64 10.76
N TYR A 88 -3.45 2.52 10.30
CA TYR A 88 -3.86 1.19 10.71
C TYR A 88 -3.77 0.98 12.24
N GLY A 89 -2.69 1.44 12.86
CA GLY A 89 -2.53 1.40 14.33
C GLY A 89 -3.55 2.28 15.05
N LEU A 90 -3.79 3.50 14.54
CA LEU A 90 -4.78 4.41 15.09
C LEU A 90 -6.20 3.85 14.98
N ASP A 91 -6.56 3.29 13.83
CA ASP A 91 -7.88 2.67 13.61
C ASP A 91 -8.10 1.48 14.54
N THR A 92 -7.08 0.66 14.76
CA THR A 92 -7.14 -0.45 15.73
C THR A 92 -7.44 0.07 17.12
N LEU A 93 -6.75 1.12 17.56
CA LEU A 93 -7.00 1.75 18.88
C LEU A 93 -8.41 2.33 18.99
N ASN A 94 -8.90 2.97 17.92
CA ASN A 94 -10.25 3.51 17.87
C ASN A 94 -11.32 2.40 17.96
N LEU A 95 -11.13 1.29 17.25
CA LEU A 95 -12.03 0.13 17.34
C LEU A 95 -12.06 -0.46 18.76
N LEU A 96 -10.93 -0.53 19.44
CA LEU A 96 -10.84 -0.97 20.84
C LEU A 96 -11.66 -0.05 21.78
N ARG A 97 -11.68 1.25 21.53
CA ARG A 97 -12.34 2.24 22.37
C ARG A 97 -13.84 2.36 22.09
N THR A 98 -14.26 2.18 20.85
CA THR A 98 -15.61 2.52 20.40
C THR A 98 -16.51 1.33 20.14
N GLN A 99 -15.96 0.13 19.87
CA GLN A 99 -16.76 -1.02 19.47
C GLN A 99 -16.51 -2.25 20.35
N SER A 100 -15.47 -3.02 20.06
CA SER A 100 -15.21 -4.25 20.80
C SER A 100 -13.80 -4.75 20.59
N PHE A 101 -13.33 -5.55 21.54
CA PHE A 101 -12.05 -6.23 21.46
C PHE A 101 -11.98 -7.18 20.24
N SER A 102 -13.10 -7.82 19.91
CA SER A 102 -13.18 -8.72 18.76
C SER A 102 -13.09 -7.99 17.42
N ALA A 103 -13.75 -6.85 17.26
CA ALA A 103 -13.66 -6.05 16.03
C ALA A 103 -12.23 -5.53 15.79
N ALA A 104 -11.59 -5.02 16.84
CA ALA A 104 -10.20 -4.57 16.78
C ALA A 104 -9.24 -5.72 16.48
N GLY A 105 -9.41 -6.87 17.12
CA GLY A 105 -8.58 -8.06 16.90
C GLY A 105 -8.73 -8.62 15.48
N LEU A 106 -9.95 -8.70 14.96
CA LEU A 106 -10.21 -9.11 13.58
C LEU A 106 -9.60 -8.14 12.57
N TYR A 107 -9.73 -6.84 12.80
CA TYR A 107 -9.11 -5.85 11.93
C TYR A 107 -7.58 -5.96 11.97
N TRP A 108 -6.99 -6.03 13.16
CA TRP A 108 -5.55 -6.05 13.35
C TRP A 108 -4.91 -7.32 12.80
N LEU A 109 -5.36 -8.51 13.25
CA LEU A 109 -4.83 -9.80 12.80
C LEU A 109 -5.23 -10.10 11.36
N GLY A 110 -6.48 -9.80 10.98
CA GLY A 110 -6.99 -10.01 9.65
C GLY A 110 -6.25 -9.21 8.60
N SER A 111 -5.97 -7.93 8.87
CA SER A 111 -5.17 -7.09 7.96
C SER A 111 -3.76 -7.63 7.77
N ALA A 112 -3.09 -8.04 8.85
CA ALA A 112 -1.73 -8.58 8.78
C ALA A 112 -1.69 -9.91 8.02
N ALA A 113 -2.58 -10.85 8.35
CA ALA A 113 -2.64 -12.17 7.70
C ALA A 113 -3.01 -12.06 6.21
N LEU A 114 -4.07 -11.30 5.90
CA LEU A 114 -4.49 -11.08 4.52
C LEU A 114 -3.46 -10.27 3.73
N GLY A 115 -2.74 -9.35 4.34
CA GLY A 115 -1.65 -8.62 3.70
C GLY A 115 -0.60 -9.57 3.13
N VAL A 116 -0.15 -10.57 3.89
CA VAL A 116 0.80 -11.59 3.41
C VAL A 116 0.19 -12.42 2.28
N VAL A 117 -1.08 -12.82 2.40
CA VAL A 117 -1.78 -13.57 1.33
C VAL A 117 -1.85 -12.74 0.05
N PHE A 118 -2.17 -11.44 0.14
CA PHE A 118 -2.27 -10.56 -1.01
C PHE A 118 -0.90 -10.30 -1.67
N VAL A 119 0.18 -10.18 -0.91
CA VAL A 119 1.56 -10.17 -1.47
C VAL A 119 1.82 -11.43 -2.28
N GLN A 120 1.47 -12.61 -1.72
CA GLN A 120 1.67 -13.88 -2.42
C GLN A 120 0.82 -13.98 -3.70
N LEU A 121 -0.43 -13.53 -3.66
CA LEU A 121 -1.30 -13.51 -4.84
C LEU A 121 -0.75 -12.59 -5.94
N GLY A 122 -0.27 -11.41 -5.58
CA GLY A 122 0.39 -10.49 -6.51
C GLY A 122 1.63 -11.11 -7.15
N ALA A 123 2.48 -11.76 -6.35
CA ALA A 123 3.67 -12.44 -6.84
C ALA A 123 3.33 -13.62 -7.77
N MET A 124 2.27 -14.38 -7.47
CA MET A 124 1.80 -15.46 -8.34
C MET A 124 1.31 -14.93 -9.69
N LEU A 125 0.52 -13.84 -9.67
CA LEU A 125 0.03 -13.24 -10.91
C LEU A 125 1.17 -12.74 -11.81
N ALA A 126 2.22 -12.14 -11.22
CA ALA A 126 3.37 -11.68 -11.97
C ALA A 126 4.11 -12.82 -12.71
N ARG A 127 4.16 -14.02 -12.12
CA ARG A 127 4.79 -15.21 -12.72
C ARG A 127 4.00 -15.79 -13.90
N VAL A 128 2.68 -15.64 -13.91
CA VAL A 128 1.83 -16.13 -15.01
C VAL A 128 2.04 -15.30 -16.29
N GLY A 129 2.47 -14.04 -16.14
CA GLY A 129 2.74 -13.15 -17.27
C GLY A 129 4.19 -13.17 -17.78
N GLN A 130 5.01 -14.06 -17.23
CA GLN A 130 6.41 -14.29 -17.64
C GLN A 130 6.53 -15.62 -18.37
#